data_759c0cc8e6dfe7abc884df7a6ce76508
#
_entry.id   759c0cc8e6dfe7abc884df7a6ce76508
#
_cell.length_a   1.000
_cell.length_b   1.000
_cell.length_c   1.000
_cell.angle_alpha   90.00
_cell.angle_beta   90.00
_cell.angle_gamma   90.00
#
_symmetry.space_group_name_H-M   'P 1'
#
loop_
_entity.id
_entity.type
_entity.pdbx_description
1 polymer ?
#
loop_
_entity_poly.entity_id
_entity_poly.type
_entity_poly.pdbx_seq_one_letter_code
_entity_poly.pdbx_strand_id
1 'polypeptide(L)'
;MLFLLKAEVKQMPQMPLKDFLEYVIKEWEYFARFQRRGKILAGGKLAGRRGAAAIIDAESNEEMDEIVSKLPLFPFFTDIEITPLVPMEKALLDTKRIHSLMK
;
A
#
# COMPACT_ATOMS: atom_id res chain seq x y z
N MET A 1 5.33 -12.16 -0.34
CA MET A 1 3.89 -12.02 -0.02
C MET A 1 3.40 -10.69 -0.56
N LEU A 2 2.24 -10.72 -1.22
CA LEU A 2 1.67 -9.52 -1.82
C LEU A 2 0.62 -8.91 -0.91
N PHE A 3 0.63 -7.58 -0.84
CA PHE A 3 -0.35 -6.82 -0.06
C PHE A 3 -0.87 -5.64 -0.90
N LEU A 4 -2.15 -5.37 -0.78
CA LEU A 4 -2.73 -4.13 -1.26
C LEU A 4 -2.80 -3.16 -0.09
N LEU A 5 -2.11 -2.04 -0.22
CA LEU A 5 -2.19 -0.93 0.73
C LEU A 5 -3.08 0.16 0.15
N LYS A 6 -3.97 0.68 0.97
CA LYS A 6 -4.73 1.89 0.67
C LYS A 6 -4.72 2.76 1.91
N ALA A 7 -4.26 3.99 1.78
CA ALA A 7 -4.15 4.91 2.92
C ALA A 7 -4.62 6.30 2.52
N GLU A 8 -5.31 6.97 3.44
CA GLU A 8 -5.92 8.26 3.14
C GLU A 8 -5.89 9.19 4.34
N VAL A 9 -5.70 10.49 4.08
CA VAL A 9 -5.84 11.57 5.04
C VAL A 9 -7.14 12.29 4.73
N LYS A 10 -8.25 11.85 5.32
CA LYS A 10 -9.57 12.45 5.08
C LYS A 10 -9.70 13.81 5.75
N GLN A 11 -9.07 13.98 6.90
CA GLN A 11 -9.10 15.22 7.64
C GLN A 11 -7.69 15.80 7.73
N MET A 12 -7.53 17.04 7.27
CA MET A 12 -6.25 17.73 7.31
C MET A 12 -5.79 17.92 8.75
N PRO A 13 -4.52 17.63 9.06
CA PRO A 13 -3.96 17.97 10.36
C PRO A 13 -3.88 19.48 10.54
N GLN A 14 -3.90 19.93 11.80
CA GLN A 14 -3.78 21.35 12.12
C GLN A 14 -2.32 21.78 12.02
N MET A 15 -1.92 22.15 10.80
CA MET A 15 -0.57 22.66 10.51
C MET A 15 -0.64 23.50 9.24
N PRO A 16 0.36 24.37 8.99
CA PRO A 16 0.42 25.10 7.73
C PRO A 16 0.46 24.14 6.54
N LEU A 17 -0.25 24.46 5.48
CA LEU A 17 -0.29 23.63 4.28
C LEU A 17 1.11 23.34 3.72
N LYS A 18 1.99 24.33 3.75
CA LYS A 18 3.38 24.17 3.31
C LYS A 18 4.08 23.02 4.04
N ASP A 19 3.88 22.93 5.35
CA ASP A 19 4.52 21.90 6.17
C ASP A 19 3.93 20.53 5.87
N PHE A 20 2.62 20.45 5.68
CA PHE A 20 1.97 19.20 5.29
C PHE A 20 2.49 18.73 3.93
N LEU A 21 2.62 19.63 2.96
CA LEU A 21 3.13 19.27 1.64
C LEU A 21 4.58 18.77 1.66
N GLU A 22 5.39 19.22 2.61
CA GLU A 22 6.74 18.69 2.80
C GLU A 22 6.69 17.20 3.20
N TYR A 23 5.74 16.81 4.04
CA TYR A 23 5.51 15.39 4.36
C TYR A 23 5.02 14.61 3.14
N VAL A 24 4.16 15.20 2.32
CA VAL A 24 3.66 14.57 1.09
C VAL A 24 4.81 14.31 0.11
N ILE A 25 5.72 15.28 -0.04
CA ILE A 25 6.91 15.10 -0.89
C ILE A 25 7.76 13.93 -0.40
N LYS A 26 8.03 13.88 0.91
CA LYS A 26 8.79 12.78 1.51
C LYS A 26 8.10 11.44 1.32
N GLU A 27 6.78 11.43 1.37
CA GLU A 27 5.97 10.23 1.15
C GLU A 27 6.19 9.67 -0.26
N TRP A 28 6.06 10.51 -1.29
CA TRP A 28 6.27 10.06 -2.66
C TRP A 28 7.73 9.63 -2.92
N GLU A 29 8.68 10.31 -2.29
CA GLU A 29 10.09 9.90 -2.37
C GLU A 29 10.33 8.54 -1.70
N TYR A 30 9.65 8.27 -0.59
CA TYR A 30 9.69 6.99 0.10
C TYR A 30 9.15 5.88 -0.82
N PHE A 31 7.98 6.08 -1.42
CA PHE A 31 7.41 5.14 -2.37
C PHE A 31 8.34 4.89 -3.55
N ALA A 32 8.95 5.94 -4.08
CA ALA A 32 9.87 5.81 -5.21
C ALA A 32 11.09 4.95 -4.85
N ARG A 33 11.64 5.13 -3.65
CA ARG A 33 12.77 4.31 -3.20
C ARG A 33 12.40 2.83 -3.08
N PHE A 34 11.25 2.53 -2.49
CA PHE A 34 10.79 1.16 -2.34
C PHE A 34 10.40 0.53 -3.67
N GLN A 35 9.90 1.33 -4.62
CA GLN A 35 9.64 0.86 -5.97
C GLN A 35 10.94 0.44 -6.66
N ARG A 36 11.99 1.25 -6.55
CA ARG A 36 13.30 0.92 -7.12
C ARG A 36 13.91 -0.35 -6.51
N ARG A 37 13.60 -0.65 -5.26
CA ARG A 37 14.05 -1.87 -4.57
C ARG A 37 13.17 -3.09 -4.89
N GLY A 38 12.13 -2.93 -5.69
CA GLY A 38 11.20 -4.01 -6.02
C GLY A 38 10.23 -4.36 -4.91
N LYS A 39 10.14 -3.55 -3.85
CA LYS A 39 9.19 -3.78 -2.75
C LYS A 39 7.81 -3.21 -3.06
N ILE A 40 7.75 -2.16 -3.84
CA ILE A 40 6.47 -1.62 -4.37
C ILE A 40 6.43 -1.93 -5.85
N LEU A 41 5.46 -2.76 -6.24
CA LEU A 41 5.34 -3.24 -7.62
C LEU A 41 4.56 -2.25 -8.49
N ALA A 42 3.57 -1.60 -7.90
CA ALA A 42 2.73 -0.62 -8.59
C ALA A 42 2.04 0.23 -7.54
N GLY A 43 1.61 1.41 -7.93
CA GLY A 43 0.87 2.27 -7.02
C GLY A 43 0.69 3.66 -7.59
N GLY A 44 -0.02 4.49 -6.85
CA GLY A 44 -0.27 5.86 -7.24
C GLY A 44 -1.12 6.60 -6.24
N LYS A 45 -1.38 7.87 -6.57
CA LYS A 45 -2.25 8.72 -5.76
C LYS A 45 -3.71 8.38 -6.05
N LEU A 46 -4.53 8.35 -5.00
CA LEU A 46 -5.98 8.29 -5.18
C LEU A 46 -6.44 9.57 -5.87
N ALA A 47 -7.06 9.43 -7.05
CA ALA A 47 -7.48 10.59 -7.83
C ALA A 47 -8.48 11.44 -7.05
N GLY A 48 -8.19 12.75 -6.93
CA GLY A 48 -9.07 13.70 -6.25
C GLY A 48 -9.10 13.58 -4.72
N ARG A 49 -8.23 12.77 -4.11
CA ARG A 49 -8.21 12.51 -2.68
C ARG A 49 -6.79 12.60 -2.13
N ARG A 50 -6.65 12.81 -0.83
CA ARG A 50 -5.35 12.83 -0.16
C ARG A 50 -5.01 11.41 0.29
N GLY A 51 -4.57 10.61 -0.64
CA GLY A 51 -4.26 9.23 -0.33
C GLY A 51 -3.51 8.53 -1.44
N ALA A 52 -3.14 7.30 -1.15
CA ALA A 52 -2.37 6.45 -2.06
C ALA A 52 -2.84 5.01 -1.97
N ALA A 53 -2.61 4.28 -3.05
CA ALA A 53 -2.75 2.83 -3.05
C ALA A 53 -1.50 2.23 -3.68
N ALA A 54 -1.08 1.07 -3.20
CA ALA A 54 0.11 0.41 -3.70
C ALA A 54 0.01 -1.10 -3.53
N ILE A 55 0.66 -1.83 -4.44
CA ILE A 55 0.89 -3.26 -4.32
C ILE A 55 2.29 -3.43 -3.78
N ILE A 56 2.41 -4.05 -2.61
CA ILE A 56 3.68 -4.20 -1.90
C ILE A 56 4.04 -5.68 -1.80
N ASP A 57 5.29 -5.99 -2.16
CA ASP A 57 5.85 -7.32 -1.99
C ASP A 57 6.72 -7.33 -0.74
N ALA A 58 6.19 -7.84 0.35
CA ALA A 58 6.90 -7.96 1.61
C ALA A 58 7.14 -9.44 1.92
N GLU A 59 8.23 -9.73 2.65
CA GLU A 59 8.59 -11.11 2.98
C GLU A 59 7.74 -11.67 4.12
N SER A 60 7.15 -10.78 4.93
CA SER A 60 6.40 -11.16 6.12
C SER A 60 5.40 -10.07 6.49
N ASN A 61 4.49 -10.41 7.39
CA ASN A 61 3.58 -9.43 7.98
C ASN A 61 4.35 -8.37 8.76
N GLU A 62 5.42 -8.77 9.43
CA GLU A 62 6.27 -7.86 10.21
C GLU A 62 6.96 -6.84 9.30
N GLU A 63 7.46 -7.27 8.15
CA GLU A 63 8.06 -6.34 7.18
C GLU A 63 7.02 -5.37 6.64
N MET A 64 5.80 -5.88 6.34
CA MET A 64 4.70 -5.02 5.87
C MET A 64 4.35 -3.97 6.91
N ASP A 65 4.24 -4.35 8.17
CA ASP A 65 3.97 -3.43 9.27
C ASP A 65 5.06 -2.37 9.36
N GLU A 66 6.33 -2.75 9.24
CA GLU A 66 7.45 -1.83 9.29
C GLU A 66 7.42 -0.85 8.11
N ILE A 67 7.17 -1.33 6.90
CA ILE A 67 7.08 -0.47 5.71
C ILE A 67 5.99 0.59 5.91
N VAL A 68 4.81 0.19 6.36
CA VAL A 68 3.68 1.09 6.52
C VAL A 68 3.90 2.06 7.68
N SER A 69 4.38 1.59 8.82
CA SER A 69 4.55 2.43 10.00
C SER A 69 5.66 3.48 9.83
N LYS A 70 6.56 3.31 8.88
CA LYS A 70 7.62 4.27 8.57
C LYS A 70 7.27 5.25 7.45
N LEU A 71 6.06 5.15 6.89
CA LEU A 71 5.61 6.14 5.90
C LEU A 71 5.59 7.52 6.53
N PRO A 72 6.16 8.55 5.86
CA PRO A 72 6.17 9.92 6.41
C PRO A 72 4.80 10.45 6.81
N LEU A 73 3.74 10.06 6.09
CA LEU A 73 2.37 10.47 6.41
C LEU A 73 1.67 9.57 7.42
N PHE A 74 2.33 8.52 7.91
CA PHE A 74 1.69 7.56 8.81
C PHE A 74 0.96 8.23 9.99
N PRO A 75 1.55 9.22 10.68
CA PRO A 75 0.87 9.86 11.80
C PRO A 75 -0.40 10.62 11.43
N PHE A 76 -0.57 10.94 10.15
CA PHE A 76 -1.70 11.75 9.66
C PHE A 76 -2.78 10.94 8.95
N PHE A 77 -2.52 9.66 8.65
CA PHE A 77 -3.53 8.82 8.00
C PHE A 77 -4.74 8.64 8.92
N THR A 78 -5.92 8.90 8.37
CA THR A 78 -7.19 8.62 9.03
C THR A 78 -7.69 7.22 8.75
N ASP A 79 -7.36 6.69 7.57
CA ASP A 79 -7.78 5.38 7.12
C ASP A 79 -6.57 4.64 6.55
N ILE A 80 -6.36 3.40 7.00
CA ILE A 80 -5.35 2.50 6.45
C ILE A 80 -6.01 1.15 6.26
N GLU A 81 -5.95 0.63 5.03
CA GLU A 81 -6.40 -0.72 4.70
C GLU A 81 -5.22 -1.51 4.17
N ILE A 82 -4.98 -2.67 4.73
CA ILE A 82 -3.95 -3.60 4.26
C ILE A 82 -4.63 -4.93 3.99
N THR A 83 -4.62 -5.35 2.73
CA THR A 83 -5.26 -6.59 2.30
C THR A 83 -4.20 -7.53 1.73
N PRO A 84 -3.98 -8.70 2.36
CA PRO A 84 -3.12 -9.72 1.77
C PRO A 84 -3.72 -10.23 0.47
N LEU A 85 -2.89 -10.45 -0.53
CA LEU A 85 -3.32 -10.92 -1.84
C LEU A 85 -2.74 -12.31 -2.11
N VAL A 86 -3.55 -13.17 -2.72
CA VAL A 86 -3.08 -14.42 -3.30
C VAL A 86 -2.63 -14.11 -4.73
N PRO A 87 -1.40 -14.49 -5.14
CA PRO A 87 -0.96 -14.27 -6.52
C PRO A 87 -1.93 -14.90 -7.51
N MET A 88 -2.10 -14.25 -8.68
CA MET A 88 -3.09 -14.70 -9.67
C MET A 88 -2.85 -16.12 -10.16
N GLU A 89 -1.58 -16.53 -10.35
CA GLU A 89 -1.25 -17.91 -10.76
C GLU A 89 -1.73 -18.92 -9.73
N LYS A 90 -1.54 -18.62 -8.44
CA LYS A 90 -1.98 -19.50 -7.36
C LYS A 90 -3.51 -19.59 -7.31
N ALA A 91 -4.17 -18.45 -7.46
CA ALA A 91 -5.64 -18.39 -7.48
C ALA A 91 -6.19 -19.22 -8.64
N LEU A 92 -5.56 -19.13 -9.83
CA LEU A 92 -5.97 -19.91 -10.98
C LEU A 92 -5.82 -21.42 -10.74
N LEU A 93 -4.67 -21.84 -10.20
CA LEU A 93 -4.42 -23.25 -9.88
C LEU A 93 -5.43 -23.77 -8.85
N ASP A 94 -5.69 -23.03 -7.80
CA ASP A 94 -6.64 -23.41 -6.77
C ASP A 94 -8.06 -23.53 -7.35
N THR A 95 -8.44 -22.57 -8.21
CA THR A 95 -9.76 -22.60 -8.87
C THR A 95 -9.92 -23.80 -9.77
N LYS A 96 -8.91 -24.12 -10.57
CA LYS A 96 -8.92 -25.30 -11.42
C LYS A 96 -9.03 -26.58 -10.61
N ARG A 97 -8.31 -26.66 -9.49
CA ARG A 97 -8.36 -27.81 -8.60
C ARG A 97 -9.76 -28.01 -8.02
N ILE A 98 -10.36 -26.93 -7.53
CA ILE A 98 -11.71 -26.99 -6.98
C ILE A 98 -12.72 -27.38 -8.06
N HIS A 99 -12.62 -26.78 -9.24
CA HIS A 99 -13.50 -27.09 -10.37
C HIS A 99 -13.41 -28.55 -10.76
N SER A 100 -12.20 -29.14 -10.73
CA SER A 100 -12.01 -30.55 -11.11
C SER A 100 -12.64 -31.53 -10.12
N LEU A 101 -12.94 -31.08 -8.89
CA LEU A 101 -13.62 -31.91 -7.89
C LEU A 101 -15.14 -31.91 -8.05
N MET A 102 -15.67 -31.05 -8.89
CA MET A 102 -17.12 -30.93 -9.12
C MET A 102 -17.52 -31.79 -10.31
N LYS A 103 -18.72 -32.34 -10.21
CA LYS A 103 -19.29 -33.19 -11.28
C LYS A 103 -20.55 -32.54 -11.85
#